data_570c9a6bc153b8e9a71ca31fecca5667
#
_entry.id   570c9a6bc153b8e9a71ca31fecca5667
#
_cell.length_a   1.000
_cell.length_b   1.000
_cell.length_c   1.000
_cell.angle_alpha   90.00
_cell.angle_beta   90.00
_cell.angle_gamma   90.00
#
_symmetry.space_group_name_H-M   'P 1'
#
loop_
_entity.id
_entity.type
_entity.pdbx_description
1 polymer ?
#
loop_
_entity_poly.entity_id
_entity_poly.type
_entity_poly.pdbx_seq_one_letter_code
_entity_poly.pdbx_strand_id
1 'polypeptide(L)'
;MSRLPIVTTQPDLTRRRTRQLPVIVKRTLTHFDRQSKIWLESVLESGDLPTNYCGQGCFHCCEFPVQATLLEAQHLAAGLPESIWPVIARRVEHLQRLAHEARDLSDFDEQVRHRLGTCALLDEARKCLAYSRRPLGCRKTYSTLPGDYCARTAQEQMTPQEWHQYQHWISVNPLTGQLDHYIEPLNDFGSELSEKILEAMERELGFSVEGELTVLLWLTRSAEVMEGFWNGDRSRLQSVLDQLGLAHPFLTLIDAQPSPCSGRGE
;
A
#
# COMPACT_ATOMS: atom_id res chain seq x y z
N MET A 1 3.25 24.31 13.77
CA MET A 1 2.55 23.09 13.29
C MET A 1 1.18 23.53 12.78
N SER A 2 1.01 23.52 11.48
CA SER A 2 -0.27 23.90 10.86
C SER A 2 -1.21 22.70 10.94
N ARG A 3 -2.34 22.84 11.65
CA ARG A 3 -3.40 21.84 11.63
C ARG A 3 -4.11 21.93 10.30
N LEU A 4 -4.17 20.84 9.54
CA LEU A 4 -4.99 20.78 8.34
C LEU A 4 -6.47 20.98 8.71
N PRO A 5 -7.22 21.79 7.94
CA PRO A 5 -8.66 21.91 8.14
C PRO A 5 -9.35 20.57 7.87
N ILE A 6 -10.24 20.17 8.78
CA ILE A 6 -11.03 18.93 8.64
C ILE A 6 -12.07 19.16 7.55
N VAL A 7 -12.01 18.36 6.49
CA VAL A 7 -13.02 18.36 5.42
C VAL A 7 -14.14 17.42 5.80
N THR A 8 -15.33 17.98 5.99
CA THR A 8 -16.55 17.22 6.27
C THR A 8 -17.37 16.88 5.03
N THR A 9 -17.04 17.48 3.86
CA THR A 9 -17.77 17.28 2.59
C THR A 9 -16.81 16.76 1.52
N GLN A 10 -17.23 15.69 0.82
CA GLN A 10 -16.56 15.27 -0.41
C GLN A 10 -16.65 16.40 -1.44
N PRO A 11 -15.56 16.71 -2.18
CA PRO A 11 -15.62 17.69 -3.25
C PRO A 11 -16.69 17.28 -4.28
N ASP A 12 -17.43 18.26 -4.80
CA ASP A 12 -18.43 18.03 -5.85
C ASP A 12 -17.71 17.56 -7.12
N LEU A 13 -17.81 16.26 -7.40
CA LEU A 13 -17.19 15.63 -8.55
C LEU A 13 -17.96 16.00 -9.81
N THR A 14 -17.81 17.21 -10.31
CA THR A 14 -18.50 17.75 -11.49
C THR A 14 -18.13 17.04 -12.80
N ARG A 15 -17.02 16.29 -12.85
CA ARG A 15 -16.60 15.56 -14.05
C ARG A 15 -17.12 14.12 -14.04
N ARG A 16 -17.92 13.76 -15.02
CA ARG A 16 -18.49 12.39 -15.19
C ARG A 16 -17.43 11.28 -15.17
N ARG A 17 -16.23 11.53 -15.68
CA ARG A 17 -15.14 10.54 -15.80
C ARG A 17 -14.56 10.17 -14.45
N THR A 18 -14.19 11.12 -13.62
CA THR A 18 -13.61 10.88 -12.31
C THR A 18 -14.51 10.10 -11.34
N ARG A 19 -15.84 10.10 -11.57
CA ARG A 19 -16.80 9.30 -10.76
C ARG A 19 -16.59 7.79 -10.85
N GLN A 20 -15.90 7.31 -11.87
CA GLN A 20 -15.66 5.88 -12.04
C GLN A 20 -14.47 5.37 -11.21
N LEU A 21 -13.51 6.23 -10.85
CA LEU A 21 -12.30 5.82 -10.14
C LEU A 21 -12.56 5.09 -8.81
N PRO A 22 -13.44 5.55 -7.90
CA PRO A 22 -13.76 4.82 -6.67
C PRO A 22 -14.41 3.45 -6.94
N VAL A 23 -15.18 3.34 -8.03
CA VAL A 23 -15.82 2.08 -8.46
C VAL A 23 -14.77 1.10 -8.97
N ILE A 24 -13.77 1.58 -9.71
CA ILE A 24 -12.64 0.77 -10.20
C ILE A 24 -11.91 0.17 -8.99
N VAL A 25 -11.51 0.98 -8.00
CA VAL A 25 -10.84 0.48 -6.79
C VAL A 25 -11.65 -0.64 -6.13
N LYS A 26 -12.91 -0.39 -5.83
CA LYS A 26 -13.76 -1.39 -5.17
C LYS A 26 -13.85 -2.70 -5.98
N ARG A 27 -14.03 -2.60 -7.30
CA ARG A 27 -14.10 -3.79 -8.19
C ARG A 27 -12.77 -4.53 -8.22
N THR A 28 -11.66 -3.84 -8.30
CA THR A 28 -10.32 -4.41 -8.32
C THR A 28 -10.01 -5.16 -7.02
N LEU A 29 -10.29 -4.54 -5.86
CA LEU A 29 -10.12 -5.20 -4.57
C LEU A 29 -11.00 -6.45 -4.43
N THR A 30 -12.27 -6.37 -4.85
CA THR A 30 -13.19 -7.51 -4.82
C THR A 30 -12.74 -8.62 -5.78
N HIS A 31 -12.19 -8.24 -6.95
CA HIS A 31 -11.66 -9.19 -7.92
C HIS A 31 -10.44 -9.93 -7.34
N PHE A 32 -9.52 -9.20 -6.73
CA PHE A 32 -8.37 -9.81 -6.04
C PHE A 32 -8.83 -10.81 -4.98
N ASP A 33 -9.73 -10.42 -4.07
CA ASP A 33 -10.20 -11.30 -2.99
C ASP A 33 -10.84 -12.58 -3.51
N ARG A 34 -11.61 -12.48 -4.59
CA ARG A 34 -12.26 -13.64 -5.20
C ARG A 34 -11.24 -14.59 -5.85
N GLN A 35 -10.32 -14.04 -6.64
CA GLN A 35 -9.36 -14.87 -7.37
C GLN A 35 -8.31 -15.49 -6.43
N SER A 36 -7.80 -14.71 -5.46
CA SER A 36 -6.86 -15.22 -4.47
C SER A 36 -7.47 -16.34 -3.61
N LYS A 37 -8.75 -16.21 -3.26
CA LYS A 37 -9.45 -17.28 -2.53
C LYS A 37 -9.52 -18.58 -3.34
N ILE A 38 -9.97 -18.52 -4.60
CA ILE A 38 -10.06 -19.68 -5.49
C ILE A 38 -8.67 -20.32 -5.67
N TRP A 39 -7.66 -19.50 -5.89
CA TRP A 39 -6.30 -19.97 -6.08
C TRP A 39 -5.74 -20.64 -4.81
N LEU A 40 -5.92 -20.02 -3.63
CA LEU A 40 -5.49 -20.61 -2.35
C LEU A 40 -6.20 -21.94 -2.05
N GLU A 41 -7.49 -22.04 -2.31
CA GLU A 41 -8.23 -23.29 -2.16
C GLU A 41 -7.61 -24.40 -3.04
N SER A 42 -7.25 -24.09 -4.28
CA SER A 42 -6.62 -25.03 -5.22
C SER A 42 -5.24 -25.52 -4.75
N VAL A 43 -4.36 -24.62 -4.25
CA VAL A 43 -3.02 -25.04 -3.79
C VAL A 43 -3.04 -25.74 -2.43
N LEU A 44 -4.05 -25.48 -1.61
CA LEU A 44 -4.29 -26.24 -0.37
C LEU A 44 -4.78 -27.66 -0.66
N GLU A 45 -5.67 -27.81 -1.65
CA GLU A 45 -6.20 -29.12 -2.08
C GLU A 45 -5.12 -29.97 -2.77
N SER A 46 -4.22 -29.35 -3.54
CA SER A 46 -3.08 -30.09 -4.16
C SER A 46 -2.00 -30.48 -3.16
N GLY A 47 -1.97 -29.84 -1.99
CA GLY A 47 -0.94 -30.04 -0.97
C GLY A 47 0.35 -29.23 -1.21
N ASP A 48 0.38 -28.35 -2.21
CA ASP A 48 1.54 -27.46 -2.47
C ASP A 48 1.74 -26.44 -1.36
N LEU A 49 0.65 -26.07 -0.66
CA LEU A 49 0.68 -25.27 0.56
C LEU A 49 0.02 -26.08 1.70
N PRO A 50 0.75 -26.37 2.81
CA PRO A 50 0.21 -27.21 3.88
C PRO A 50 -0.95 -26.56 4.65
N THR A 51 -0.93 -25.23 4.75
CA THR A 51 -2.00 -24.43 5.38
C THR A 51 -1.91 -22.97 4.94
N ASN A 52 -3.01 -22.25 5.02
CA ASN A 52 -3.00 -20.80 4.86
C ASN A 52 -2.58 -20.13 6.17
N TYR A 53 -1.38 -19.59 6.22
CA TYR A 53 -0.82 -18.88 7.38
C TYR A 53 -1.32 -17.45 7.50
N CYS A 54 -1.92 -16.90 6.44
CA CYS A 54 -2.35 -15.49 6.39
C CYS A 54 -3.85 -15.36 6.60
N GLY A 55 -4.24 -14.47 7.51
CA GLY A 55 -5.64 -14.22 7.81
C GLY A 55 -5.84 -13.07 8.78
N GLN A 56 -7.10 -12.84 9.15
CA GLN A 56 -7.41 -11.84 10.15
C GLN A 56 -6.84 -12.26 11.51
N GLY A 57 -6.02 -11.39 12.11
CA GLY A 57 -5.30 -11.65 13.36
C GLY A 57 -3.80 -11.90 13.16
N CYS A 58 -3.35 -12.26 11.95
CA CYS A 58 -1.94 -12.17 11.61
C CYS A 58 -1.57 -10.71 11.34
N PHE A 59 -0.50 -10.22 11.98
CA PHE A 59 -0.13 -8.79 11.94
C PHE A 59 1.33 -8.52 11.54
N HIS A 60 2.16 -9.54 11.34
CA HIS A 60 3.59 -9.34 11.11
C HIS A 60 3.92 -8.53 9.86
N CYS A 61 3.14 -8.67 8.77
CA CYS A 61 3.26 -7.79 7.61
C CYS A 61 2.93 -6.31 7.92
N CYS A 62 2.19 -6.03 9.01
CA CYS A 62 1.92 -4.68 9.47
C CYS A 62 3.10 -4.01 10.19
N GLU A 63 4.21 -4.69 10.35
CA GLU A 63 5.47 -4.11 10.87
C GLU A 63 6.25 -3.35 9.78
N PHE A 64 5.86 -3.52 8.51
CA PHE A 64 6.49 -2.87 7.36
C PHE A 64 5.62 -1.74 6.80
N PRO A 65 6.23 -0.72 6.16
CA PRO A 65 5.48 0.26 5.40
C PRO A 65 4.75 -0.40 4.23
N VAL A 66 3.56 0.09 3.92
CA VAL A 66 2.74 -0.44 2.84
C VAL A 66 2.60 0.62 1.75
N GLN A 67 2.92 0.25 0.52
CA GLN A 67 2.64 1.06 -0.65
C GLN A 67 1.18 0.89 -1.08
N ALA A 68 0.55 2.00 -1.42
CA ALA A 68 -0.83 2.05 -1.91
C ALA A 68 -1.01 3.23 -2.88
N THR A 69 -2.14 3.27 -3.58
CA THR A 69 -2.56 4.44 -4.35
C THR A 69 -3.38 5.38 -3.48
N LEU A 70 -3.42 6.68 -3.82
CA LEU A 70 -4.27 7.66 -3.11
C LEU A 70 -5.75 7.27 -3.16
N LEU A 71 -6.20 6.62 -4.23
CA LEU A 71 -7.58 6.12 -4.35
C LEU A 71 -7.87 4.97 -3.38
N GLU A 72 -6.93 4.05 -3.18
CA GLU A 72 -7.08 2.97 -2.19
C GLU A 72 -7.08 3.53 -0.77
N ALA A 73 -6.21 4.50 -0.49
CA ALA A 73 -6.19 5.21 0.78
C ALA A 73 -7.52 5.92 1.06
N GLN A 74 -8.11 6.59 0.06
CA GLN A 74 -9.41 7.23 0.17
C GLN A 74 -10.54 6.19 0.41
N HIS A 75 -10.51 5.06 -0.31
CA HIS A 75 -11.46 3.97 -0.09
C HIS A 75 -11.38 3.42 1.34
N LEU A 76 -10.18 3.25 1.86
CA LEU A 76 -9.93 2.78 3.21
C LEU A 76 -10.38 3.84 4.24
N ALA A 77 -10.00 5.10 4.06
CA ALA A 77 -10.32 6.22 4.93
C ALA A 77 -11.83 6.38 5.20
N ALA A 78 -12.66 6.10 4.19
CA ALA A 78 -14.12 6.18 4.31
C ALA A 78 -14.73 5.19 5.33
N GLY A 79 -13.96 4.23 5.84
CA GLY A 79 -14.41 3.27 6.87
C GLY A 79 -13.71 3.42 8.20
N LEU A 80 -12.83 4.41 8.38
CA LEU A 80 -12.09 4.60 9.62
C LEU A 80 -12.86 5.44 10.64
N PRO A 81 -12.80 5.08 11.95
CA PRO A 81 -13.38 5.90 13.01
C PRO A 81 -12.56 7.18 13.21
N GLU A 82 -13.22 8.25 13.67
CA GLU A 82 -12.55 9.54 13.94
C GLU A 82 -11.40 9.44 14.96
N SER A 83 -11.48 8.50 15.89
CA SER A 83 -10.46 8.30 16.94
C SER A 83 -9.08 7.87 16.40
N ILE A 84 -8.99 7.36 15.17
CA ILE A 84 -7.71 6.89 14.61
C ILE A 84 -6.85 8.02 14.03
N TRP A 85 -7.45 9.14 13.61
CA TRP A 85 -6.73 10.20 12.92
C TRP A 85 -5.58 10.83 13.71
N PRO A 86 -5.68 11.04 15.04
CA PRO A 86 -4.53 11.47 15.83
C PRO A 86 -3.38 10.45 15.85
N VAL A 87 -3.67 9.15 15.72
CA VAL A 87 -2.64 8.10 15.66
C VAL A 87 -1.94 8.16 14.30
N ILE A 88 -2.72 8.28 13.21
CA ILE A 88 -2.20 8.46 11.84
C ILE A 88 -1.31 9.71 11.79
N ALA A 89 -1.76 10.85 12.31
CA ALA A 89 -1.00 12.10 12.30
C ALA A 89 0.37 11.93 13.00
N ARG A 90 0.39 11.35 14.20
CA ARG A 90 1.65 11.10 14.94
C ARG A 90 2.61 10.18 14.17
N ARG A 91 2.08 9.19 13.44
CA ARG A 91 2.91 8.31 12.62
C ARG A 91 3.50 9.05 11.42
N VAL A 92 2.75 9.93 10.78
CA VAL A 92 3.25 10.79 9.69
C VAL A 92 4.35 11.73 10.21
N GLU A 93 4.14 12.37 11.37
CA GLU A 93 5.18 13.19 12.00
C GLU A 93 6.44 12.38 12.34
N HIS A 94 6.29 11.12 12.72
CA HIS A 94 7.41 10.22 12.95
C HIS A 94 8.15 9.89 11.66
N LEU A 95 7.44 9.55 10.60
CA LEU A 95 8.02 9.32 9.26
C LEU A 95 8.80 10.54 8.76
N GLN A 96 8.24 11.76 8.91
CA GLN A 96 8.92 13.00 8.53
C GLN A 96 10.22 13.21 9.33
N ARG A 97 10.21 12.92 10.64
CA ARG A 97 11.45 12.98 11.44
C ARG A 97 12.49 11.99 10.95
N LEU A 98 12.11 10.72 10.69
CA LEU A 98 13.03 9.71 10.17
C LEU A 98 13.64 10.15 8.83
N ALA A 99 12.83 10.71 7.93
CA ALA A 99 13.32 11.21 6.65
C ALA A 99 14.27 12.42 6.81
N HIS A 100 14.03 13.27 7.81
CA HIS A 100 14.91 14.41 8.08
C HIS A 100 16.24 13.98 8.73
N GLU A 101 16.22 12.93 9.55
CA GLU A 101 17.39 12.37 10.21
C GLU A 101 18.25 11.49 9.28
N ALA A 102 17.63 10.93 8.24
CA ALA A 102 18.29 10.00 7.31
C ALA A 102 19.32 10.72 6.43
N ARG A 103 20.45 10.07 6.20
CA ARG A 103 21.54 10.54 5.33
C ARG A 103 21.25 10.34 3.84
N ASP A 104 20.51 9.27 3.53
CA ASP A 104 20.10 8.87 2.19
C ASP A 104 18.88 7.93 2.27
N LEU A 105 18.40 7.46 1.12
CA LEU A 105 17.22 6.57 1.06
C LEU A 105 17.45 5.24 1.75
N SER A 106 18.63 4.66 1.64
CA SER A 106 18.95 3.37 2.29
C SER A 106 18.93 3.50 3.81
N ASP A 107 19.49 4.59 4.33
CA ASP A 107 19.45 4.92 5.76
C ASP A 107 18.00 5.21 6.22
N PHE A 108 17.20 5.87 5.39
CA PHE A 108 15.78 6.08 5.68
C PHE A 108 15.02 4.76 5.78
N ASP A 109 15.20 3.85 4.83
CA ASP A 109 14.54 2.54 4.81
C ASP A 109 14.95 1.70 6.05
N GLU A 110 16.22 1.75 6.42
CA GLU A 110 16.73 1.09 7.63
C GLU A 110 16.09 1.70 8.89
N GLN A 111 16.06 3.01 9.01
CA GLN A 111 15.42 3.69 10.14
C GLN A 111 13.92 3.40 10.22
N VAL A 112 13.21 3.41 9.10
CA VAL A 112 11.79 3.04 9.03
C VAL A 112 11.61 1.60 9.50
N ARG A 113 12.46 0.68 9.03
CA ARG A 113 12.42 -0.72 9.43
C ARG A 113 12.54 -0.90 10.93
N HIS A 114 13.47 -0.20 11.58
CA HIS A 114 13.78 -0.43 13.00
C HIS A 114 13.02 0.49 13.97
N ARG A 115 12.57 1.68 13.55
CA ARG A 115 12.09 2.72 14.45
C ARG A 115 10.61 3.10 14.27
N LEU A 116 9.99 2.79 13.12
CA LEU A 116 8.64 3.25 12.83
C LEU A 116 7.55 2.54 13.67
N GLY A 117 7.79 1.30 14.09
CA GLY A 117 6.79 0.50 14.80
C GLY A 117 5.74 -0.12 13.85
N THR A 118 4.68 -0.67 14.42
CA THR A 118 3.61 -1.34 13.67
C THR A 118 2.64 -0.35 13.02
N CYS A 119 1.85 -0.83 12.06
CA CYS A 119 0.85 -0.04 11.34
C CYS A 119 -0.12 0.68 12.32
N ALA A 120 -0.42 1.94 12.03
CA ALA A 120 -1.33 2.77 12.83
C ALA A 120 -2.77 2.23 12.89
N LEU A 121 -3.14 1.32 11.99
CA LEU A 121 -4.48 0.75 11.89
C LEU A 121 -4.67 -0.54 12.71
N LEU A 122 -3.68 -0.97 13.47
CA LEU A 122 -3.83 -2.08 14.41
C LEU A 122 -4.46 -1.59 15.72
N ASP A 123 -5.46 -2.32 16.19
CA ASP A 123 -6.01 -2.15 17.52
C ASP A 123 -5.12 -2.79 18.62
N GLU A 124 -5.55 -2.69 19.88
CA GLU A 124 -4.83 -3.28 21.01
C GLU A 124 -4.74 -4.81 20.94
N ALA A 125 -5.68 -5.45 20.26
CA ALA A 125 -5.67 -6.89 19.99
C ALA A 125 -4.87 -7.27 18.74
N ARG A 126 -4.11 -6.32 18.16
CA ARG A 126 -3.34 -6.48 16.92
C ARG A 126 -4.18 -6.87 15.70
N LYS A 127 -5.45 -6.45 15.67
CA LYS A 127 -6.35 -6.64 14.53
C LYS A 127 -6.44 -5.36 13.73
N CYS A 128 -6.46 -5.50 12.41
CA CYS A 128 -6.59 -4.37 11.51
C CYS A 128 -8.02 -3.79 11.56
N LEU A 129 -8.17 -2.53 11.93
CA LEU A 129 -9.44 -1.79 11.96
C LEU A 129 -10.10 -1.68 10.57
N ALA A 130 -9.31 -1.78 9.50
CA ALA A 130 -9.77 -1.66 8.12
C ALA A 130 -9.60 -2.95 7.32
N TYR A 131 -9.66 -4.14 7.96
CA TYR A 131 -9.30 -5.42 7.33
C TYR A 131 -10.01 -5.65 5.99
N SER A 132 -11.29 -5.38 5.89
CA SER A 132 -12.09 -5.55 4.65
C SER A 132 -11.81 -4.50 3.58
N ARG A 133 -11.14 -3.40 3.93
CA ARG A 133 -10.83 -2.27 3.02
C ARG A 133 -9.34 -2.11 2.75
N ARG A 134 -8.52 -3.09 3.18
CA ARG A 134 -7.06 -3.06 2.98
C ARG A 134 -6.72 -2.84 1.50
N PRO A 135 -5.66 -2.04 1.20
CA PRO A 135 -5.17 -1.86 -0.16
C PRO A 135 -4.52 -3.16 -0.69
N LEU A 136 -4.26 -3.22 -1.98
CA LEU A 136 -3.62 -4.37 -2.64
C LEU A 136 -2.25 -4.68 -2.03
N GLY A 137 -1.47 -3.67 -1.65
CA GLY A 137 -0.21 -3.88 -0.95
C GLY A 137 -0.31 -4.75 0.31
N CYS A 138 -1.43 -4.63 1.06
CA CYS A 138 -1.70 -5.52 2.20
C CYS A 138 -2.32 -6.86 1.80
N ARG A 139 -3.06 -6.91 0.68
CA ARG A 139 -3.82 -8.10 0.27
C ARG A 139 -2.95 -9.13 -0.43
N LYS A 140 -1.96 -8.67 -1.21
CA LYS A 140 -1.10 -9.52 -2.02
C LYS A 140 0.01 -10.21 -1.22
N THR A 141 0.26 -9.80 0.02
CA THR A 141 1.30 -10.36 0.88
C THR A 141 0.78 -11.61 1.58
N TYR A 142 0.97 -12.77 0.94
CA TYR A 142 0.69 -14.09 1.51
C TYR A 142 2.01 -14.83 1.75
N SER A 143 2.09 -15.62 2.82
CA SER A 143 3.29 -16.36 3.21
C SER A 143 3.12 -17.86 3.01
N THR A 144 4.20 -18.53 2.59
CA THR A 144 4.31 -20.00 2.57
C THR A 144 4.76 -20.57 3.92
N LEU A 145 5.11 -19.71 4.87
CA LEU A 145 5.61 -20.05 6.21
C LEU A 145 4.74 -19.40 7.30
N PRO A 146 4.79 -19.91 8.55
CA PRO A 146 4.13 -19.31 9.70
C PRO A 146 4.46 -17.81 9.88
N GLY A 147 3.54 -17.05 10.49
CA GLY A 147 3.64 -15.60 10.64
C GLY A 147 4.92 -15.11 11.32
N ASP A 148 5.52 -15.90 12.20
CA ASP A 148 6.77 -15.53 12.88
C ASP A 148 7.92 -15.29 11.89
N TYR A 149 7.93 -15.97 10.74
CA TYR A 149 8.90 -15.71 9.66
C TYR A 149 8.70 -14.36 8.97
N CYS A 150 7.50 -13.79 9.08
CA CYS A 150 7.19 -12.47 8.54
C CYS A 150 7.53 -11.33 9.52
N ALA A 151 7.92 -11.65 10.78
CA ALA A 151 8.31 -10.63 11.74
C ALA A 151 9.53 -9.87 11.25
N ARG A 152 9.55 -8.56 11.51
CA ARG A 152 10.61 -7.64 11.06
C ARG A 152 12.02 -8.11 11.37
N THR A 153 12.22 -8.69 12.54
CA THR A 153 13.54 -9.17 13.02
C THR A 153 13.72 -10.67 12.83
N ALA A 154 12.79 -11.36 12.17
CA ALA A 154 12.84 -12.81 12.07
C ALA A 154 14.16 -13.33 11.48
N GLN A 155 14.58 -12.76 10.36
CA GLN A 155 15.83 -13.16 9.69
C GLN A 155 17.09 -12.80 10.50
N GLU A 156 17.07 -11.69 11.22
CA GLU A 156 18.20 -11.24 12.06
C GLU A 156 18.38 -12.12 13.30
N GLN A 157 17.33 -12.78 13.75
CA GLN A 157 17.32 -13.65 14.93
C GLN A 157 17.62 -15.13 14.61
N MET A 158 17.70 -15.49 13.33
CA MET A 158 17.99 -16.86 12.91
C MET A 158 19.44 -17.24 13.22
N THR A 159 19.62 -18.44 13.77
CA THR A 159 20.93 -19.06 13.81
C THR A 159 21.42 -19.38 12.39
N PRO A 160 22.73 -19.59 12.16
CA PRO A 160 23.24 -19.96 10.85
C PRO A 160 22.57 -21.23 10.27
N GLN A 161 22.20 -22.18 11.12
CA GLN A 161 21.50 -23.40 10.70
C GLN A 161 20.07 -23.12 10.26
N GLU A 162 19.32 -22.32 11.03
CA GLU A 162 17.94 -21.90 10.67
C GLU A 162 17.93 -21.06 9.39
N TRP A 163 18.89 -20.15 9.25
CA TRP A 163 19.07 -19.37 8.02
C TRP A 163 19.29 -20.26 6.79
N HIS A 164 20.17 -21.27 6.92
CA HIS A 164 20.41 -22.22 5.82
C HIS A 164 19.15 -23.02 5.47
N GLN A 165 18.40 -23.51 6.48
CA GLN A 165 17.12 -24.20 6.27
C GLN A 165 16.08 -23.29 5.60
N TYR A 166 15.98 -22.04 6.03
CA TYR A 166 15.08 -21.05 5.44
C TYR A 166 15.42 -20.78 3.97
N GLN A 167 16.70 -20.55 3.66
CA GLN A 167 17.14 -20.37 2.28
C GLN A 167 16.87 -21.60 1.41
N HIS A 168 17.11 -22.79 1.93
CA HIS A 168 16.79 -24.03 1.22
C HIS A 168 15.29 -24.12 0.96
N TRP A 169 14.45 -23.83 1.95
CA TRP A 169 12.99 -23.81 1.77
C TRP A 169 12.56 -22.90 0.63
N ILE A 170 13.04 -21.67 0.61
CA ILE A 170 12.73 -20.71 -0.45
C ILE A 170 13.16 -21.25 -1.83
N SER A 171 14.35 -21.82 -1.93
CA SER A 171 14.92 -22.26 -3.20
C SER A 171 14.20 -23.46 -3.83
N VAL A 172 13.50 -24.27 -3.02
CA VAL A 172 12.80 -25.49 -3.50
C VAL A 172 11.29 -25.33 -3.54
N ASN A 173 10.72 -24.32 -2.90
CA ASN A 173 9.28 -24.13 -2.86
C ASN A 173 8.78 -23.48 -4.17
N PRO A 174 7.90 -24.13 -4.93
CA PRO A 174 7.44 -23.63 -6.23
C PRO A 174 6.54 -22.38 -6.13
N LEU A 175 6.07 -22.03 -4.93
CA LEU A 175 5.19 -20.88 -4.72
C LEU A 175 5.94 -19.59 -4.40
N THR A 176 7.26 -19.67 -4.14
CA THR A 176 8.10 -18.50 -3.82
C THR A 176 8.89 -18.05 -5.05
N GLY A 177 9.21 -16.73 -5.10
CA GLY A 177 10.06 -16.17 -6.16
C GLY A 177 11.55 -16.34 -5.94
N GLN A 178 11.97 -17.26 -5.06
CA GLN A 178 13.38 -17.53 -4.70
C GLN A 178 14.09 -16.39 -3.97
N LEU A 179 13.38 -15.30 -3.65
CA LEU A 179 13.93 -14.16 -2.92
C LEU A 179 13.49 -14.14 -1.46
N ASP A 180 12.25 -14.54 -1.22
CA ASP A 180 11.63 -14.55 0.10
C ASP A 180 10.57 -15.67 0.22
N HIS A 181 9.90 -15.77 1.36
CA HIS A 181 8.89 -16.79 1.64
C HIS A 181 7.46 -16.38 1.23
N TYR A 182 7.30 -15.27 0.51
CA TYR A 182 5.99 -14.84 0.06
C TYR A 182 5.54 -15.59 -1.20
N ILE A 183 4.23 -15.71 -1.35
CA ILE A 183 3.60 -16.38 -2.49
C ILE A 183 3.67 -15.45 -3.70
N GLU A 184 4.62 -15.72 -4.61
CA GLU A 184 4.90 -14.90 -5.80
C GLU A 184 3.67 -14.74 -6.71
N PRO A 185 2.92 -15.81 -7.11
CA PRO A 185 1.76 -15.64 -7.99
C PRO A 185 0.69 -14.68 -7.44
N LEU A 186 0.49 -14.63 -6.12
CA LEU A 186 -0.47 -13.68 -5.51
C LEU A 186 0.10 -12.27 -5.41
N ASN A 187 1.40 -12.15 -5.18
CA ASN A 187 2.08 -10.85 -5.18
C ASN A 187 2.05 -10.22 -6.56
N ASP A 188 2.37 -10.97 -7.60
CA ASP A 188 2.36 -10.52 -9.00
C ASP A 188 0.95 -10.13 -9.44
N PHE A 189 -0.03 -10.99 -9.19
CA PHE A 189 -1.43 -10.67 -9.49
C PHE A 189 -1.91 -9.39 -8.79
N GLY A 190 -1.54 -9.18 -7.51
CA GLY A 190 -1.84 -7.94 -6.80
C GLY A 190 -1.11 -6.72 -7.38
N SER A 191 0.12 -6.89 -7.85
CA SER A 191 0.91 -5.84 -8.50
C SER A 191 0.29 -5.41 -9.84
N GLU A 192 -0.07 -6.37 -10.70
CA GLU A 192 -0.80 -6.09 -11.95
C GLU A 192 -2.11 -5.33 -11.72
N LEU A 193 -2.83 -5.66 -10.66
CA LEU A 193 -4.07 -4.97 -10.31
C LEU A 193 -3.81 -3.55 -9.76
N SER A 194 -2.70 -3.33 -9.05
CA SER A 194 -2.29 -1.98 -8.62
C SER A 194 -1.96 -1.11 -9.83
N GLU A 195 -1.22 -1.65 -10.80
CA GLU A 195 -0.91 -0.96 -12.07
C GLU A 195 -2.19 -0.53 -12.80
N LYS A 196 -3.23 -1.38 -12.86
CA LYS A 196 -4.52 -1.02 -13.46
C LYS A 196 -5.22 0.13 -12.75
N ILE A 197 -5.04 0.28 -11.42
CA ILE A 197 -5.55 1.45 -10.68
C ILE A 197 -4.75 2.70 -11.07
N LEU A 198 -3.41 2.61 -11.13
CA LEU A 198 -2.54 3.71 -11.54
C LEU A 198 -2.86 4.17 -12.97
N GLU A 199 -2.94 3.25 -13.94
CA GLU A 199 -3.34 3.52 -15.32
C GLU A 199 -4.72 4.21 -15.42
N ALA A 200 -5.67 3.80 -14.58
CA ALA A 200 -6.97 4.44 -14.55
C ALA A 200 -6.90 5.89 -14.04
N MET A 201 -6.05 6.17 -13.04
CA MET A 201 -5.77 7.52 -12.56
C MET A 201 -5.12 8.37 -13.66
N GLU A 202 -4.07 7.87 -14.29
CA GLU A 202 -3.35 8.53 -15.37
C GLU A 202 -4.28 8.88 -16.54
N ARG A 203 -5.12 7.95 -16.96
CA ARG A 203 -6.08 8.16 -18.04
C ARG A 203 -7.14 9.23 -17.71
N GLU A 204 -7.62 9.28 -16.48
CA GLU A 204 -8.71 10.16 -16.09
C GLU A 204 -8.24 11.51 -15.54
N LEU A 205 -7.06 11.56 -14.92
CA LEU A 205 -6.51 12.74 -14.24
C LEU A 205 -5.25 13.31 -14.91
N GLY A 206 -4.59 12.52 -15.79
CA GLY A 206 -3.31 12.87 -16.41
C GLY A 206 -2.09 12.50 -15.58
N PHE A 207 -2.27 11.98 -14.39
CA PHE A 207 -1.21 11.49 -13.49
C PHE A 207 -1.74 10.50 -12.48
N SER A 208 -0.85 9.75 -11.84
CA SER A 208 -1.17 8.87 -10.71
C SER A 208 -0.42 9.29 -9.45
N VAL A 209 -0.92 8.85 -8.28
CA VAL A 209 -0.32 9.12 -6.97
C VAL A 209 -0.27 7.82 -6.20
N GLU A 210 0.94 7.40 -5.85
CA GLU A 210 1.18 6.26 -4.97
C GLU A 210 2.18 6.61 -3.87
N GLY A 211 2.23 5.81 -2.82
CA GLY A 211 3.20 6.00 -1.74
C GLY A 211 2.85 5.27 -0.46
N GLU A 212 3.48 5.69 0.63
CA GLU A 212 3.28 5.10 1.94
C GLU A 212 1.84 5.33 2.43
N LEU A 213 1.17 4.25 2.81
CA LEU A 213 -0.26 4.22 3.12
C LEU A 213 -0.67 5.22 4.20
N THR A 214 0.13 5.36 5.28
CA THR A 214 -0.24 6.25 6.40
C THR A 214 -0.19 7.72 5.98
N VAL A 215 0.79 8.08 5.14
CA VAL A 215 0.90 9.42 4.56
C VAL A 215 -0.28 9.68 3.63
N LEU A 216 -0.59 8.75 2.75
CA LEU A 216 -1.73 8.85 1.84
C LEU A 216 -3.07 8.99 2.62
N LEU A 217 -3.27 8.20 3.69
CA LEU A 217 -4.44 8.33 4.55
C LEU A 217 -4.54 9.72 5.14
N TRP A 218 -3.46 10.24 5.70
CA TRP A 218 -3.44 11.57 6.29
C TRP A 218 -3.78 12.65 5.24
N LEU A 219 -3.26 12.53 4.02
CA LEU A 219 -3.54 13.43 2.91
C LEU A 219 -5.02 13.41 2.48
N THR A 220 -5.74 12.30 2.63
CA THR A 220 -7.19 12.28 2.33
C THR A 220 -8.00 13.25 3.17
N ARG A 221 -7.46 13.77 4.29
CA ARG A 221 -8.09 14.79 5.16
C ARG A 221 -7.79 16.22 4.71
N SER A 222 -6.90 16.42 3.76
CA SER A 222 -6.59 17.75 3.21
C SER A 222 -7.53 18.10 2.08
N ALA A 223 -8.35 19.14 2.27
CA ALA A 223 -9.22 19.65 1.20
C ALA A 223 -8.41 20.03 -0.02
N GLU A 224 -7.29 20.71 0.20
CA GLU A 224 -6.46 21.24 -0.86
C GLU A 224 -5.80 20.15 -1.70
N VAL A 225 -5.28 19.09 -1.04
CA VAL A 225 -4.75 17.91 -1.71
C VAL A 225 -5.83 17.22 -2.53
N MET A 226 -7.01 16.99 -1.92
CA MET A 226 -8.08 16.27 -2.60
C MET A 226 -8.71 17.08 -3.74
N GLU A 227 -8.78 18.41 -3.62
CA GLU A 227 -9.19 19.28 -4.73
C GLU A 227 -8.19 19.22 -5.89
N GLY A 228 -6.88 19.38 -5.62
CA GLY A 228 -5.83 19.26 -6.64
C GLY A 228 -5.92 17.90 -7.36
N PHE A 229 -6.03 16.83 -6.59
CA PHE A 229 -6.16 15.48 -7.12
C PHE A 229 -7.38 15.32 -8.03
N TRP A 230 -8.59 15.61 -7.54
CA TRP A 230 -9.82 15.39 -8.29
C TRP A 230 -10.00 16.34 -9.50
N ASN A 231 -9.34 17.49 -9.48
CA ASN A 231 -9.33 18.41 -10.61
C ASN A 231 -8.27 18.06 -11.67
N GLY A 232 -7.41 17.07 -11.42
CA GLY A 232 -6.28 16.76 -12.30
C GLY A 232 -5.22 17.86 -12.30
N ASP A 233 -5.14 18.66 -11.23
CA ASP A 233 -4.17 19.74 -11.09
C ASP A 233 -2.90 19.24 -10.39
N ARG A 234 -2.07 18.56 -11.18
CA ARG A 234 -0.80 18.00 -10.73
C ARG A 234 0.13 19.04 -10.11
N SER A 235 0.20 20.21 -10.73
CA SER A 235 1.11 21.28 -10.28
C SER A 235 0.71 21.80 -8.90
N ARG A 236 -0.57 22.02 -8.68
CA ARG A 236 -1.11 22.39 -7.37
C ARG A 236 -0.84 21.30 -6.34
N LEU A 237 -1.11 20.05 -6.69
CA LEU A 237 -0.85 18.92 -5.80
C LEU A 237 0.62 18.84 -5.39
N GLN A 238 1.54 18.93 -6.37
CA GLN A 238 2.99 18.93 -6.09
C GLN A 238 3.36 20.08 -5.14
N SER A 239 2.90 21.29 -5.42
CA SER A 239 3.19 22.46 -4.57
C SER A 239 2.72 22.26 -3.12
N VAL A 240 1.55 21.68 -2.92
CA VAL A 240 1.03 21.38 -1.56
C VAL A 240 1.87 20.32 -0.87
N LEU A 241 2.24 19.25 -1.59
CA LEU A 241 3.07 18.17 -1.04
C LEU A 241 4.46 18.68 -0.63
N ASP A 242 5.06 19.55 -1.45
CA ASP A 242 6.36 20.18 -1.15
C ASP A 242 6.27 21.07 0.10
N GLN A 243 5.22 21.89 0.22
CA GLN A 243 4.99 22.73 1.40
C GLN A 243 4.77 21.91 2.68
N LEU A 244 4.17 20.72 2.57
CA LEU A 244 3.95 19.80 3.66
C LEU A 244 5.19 18.94 3.98
N GLY A 245 6.23 18.96 3.13
CA GLY A 245 7.40 18.10 3.24
C GLY A 245 7.05 16.62 3.10
N LEU A 246 6.09 16.29 2.23
CA LEU A 246 5.55 14.95 2.06
C LEU A 246 5.69 14.41 0.62
N ALA A 247 6.43 15.10 -0.26
CA ALA A 247 6.66 14.59 -1.60
C ALA A 247 7.58 13.34 -1.53
N HIS A 248 8.86 13.54 -1.48
CA HIS A 248 9.84 12.44 -1.43
C HIS A 248 10.45 12.33 -0.02
N PRO A 249 10.71 11.14 0.53
CA PRO A 249 10.61 9.80 -0.08
C PRO A 249 9.25 9.11 0.07
N PHE A 250 8.20 9.80 0.48
CA PHE A 250 6.94 9.17 0.89
C PHE A 250 5.98 8.89 -0.27
N LEU A 251 6.02 9.74 -1.30
CA LEU A 251 5.07 9.74 -2.40
C LEU A 251 5.75 9.88 -3.75
N THR A 252 5.16 9.25 -4.75
CA THR A 252 5.52 9.40 -6.17
C THR A 252 4.30 9.89 -6.95
N LEU A 253 4.50 10.97 -7.72
CA LEU A 253 3.55 11.42 -8.73
C LEU A 253 4.09 11.01 -10.09
N ILE A 254 3.36 10.14 -10.78
CA ILE A 254 3.75 9.60 -12.09
C ILE A 254 2.89 10.27 -13.15
N ASP A 255 3.51 10.90 -14.14
CA ASP A 255 2.81 11.49 -15.27
C ASP A 255 2.33 10.41 -16.25
N ALA A 256 1.14 10.59 -16.80
CA ALA A 256 0.64 9.72 -17.84
C ALA A 256 1.62 9.70 -19.02
N GLN A 257 1.97 8.50 -19.45
CA GLN A 257 2.81 8.33 -20.66
C GLN A 257 2.04 8.86 -21.89
N PRO A 258 2.66 9.67 -22.75
CA PRO A 258 2.03 10.05 -23.99
C PRO A 258 1.67 8.79 -24.77
N SER A 259 0.40 8.61 -25.09
CA SER A 259 -0.04 7.50 -25.94
C SER A 259 0.85 7.46 -27.19
N PRO A 260 1.43 6.30 -27.55
CA PRO A 260 2.15 6.20 -28.81
C PRO A 260 1.18 6.63 -29.91
N CYS A 261 1.50 7.73 -30.58
CA CYS A 261 0.71 8.22 -31.72
C CYS A 261 0.48 7.03 -32.64
N SER A 262 -0.79 6.63 -32.78
CA SER A 262 -1.20 5.75 -33.87
C SER A 262 -0.90 6.52 -35.17
N GLY A 263 0.32 6.35 -35.66
CA GLY A 263 0.69 6.81 -36.99
C GLY A 263 -0.22 6.12 -37.96
N ARG A 264 -1.29 6.77 -38.35
CA ARG A 264 -1.99 6.44 -39.60
C ARG A 264 -1.01 6.90 -40.69
N GLY A 265 -0.28 5.91 -41.20
CA GLY A 265 0.41 6.08 -42.48
C GLY A 265 -0.63 6.46 -43.53
N GLU A 266 -0.37 7.57 -44.18
CA GLU A 266 -0.94 7.92 -45.47
C GLU A 266 -0.52 6.91 -46.53
#